data_9b5a58c455d2adf0d8a9e018c8785e4c
#
_entry.id   9b5a58c455d2adf0d8a9e018c8785e4c
#
_cell.length_a   1.000
_cell.length_b   1.000
_cell.length_c   1.000
_cell.angle_alpha   90.00
_cell.angle_beta   90.00
_cell.angle_gamma   90.00
#
_symmetry.space_group_name_H-M   'P 1'
#
loop_
_entity.id
_entity.type
_entity.pdbx_description
1 polymer ?
#
loop_
_entity_poly.entity_id
_entity_poly.type
_entity_poly.pdbx_seq_one_letter_code
_entity_poly.pdbx_strand_id
1 'polypeptide(L)'
;MKQPPHKRLAAWFLTLVVTLTLLPVGVLALEEADDVIPAKERELSLPDEEAPSISVEITETVAPAVGSQSDTELLEGYLYTISGIRHGSPVHRVPPRPLTVELKDVEDELKGKIRKVAAGNLVSTQFSFANTWTKTKAEWGITGEVFQTVGSKTTLTQQASEAIKAKLGLDALMQKQLLEMPYELYWYDKTKGVSMSYSVATSGDNVTVKNLTISMNVSQDYAKFVNETSYNPFEADTAKTGKAATAAANALNVVAANTNRSDYDKLVSYREYIKGEVSYNTGAAGGGYPYGDPWQLIYVFDGNSATNVVCEGYAKAFQYLCDLTFQNQDGRPSSSLVSGKMDGGDHMWNVVAIGGRNYLVDVTNCDTGSIGTPDRLFLCGAAENEVSKKYTVALGKGIVYEYDEKTVESYAPEHLKLSPVAYDPNAVSAPSVSGKVKSYNPNNPVTVRLIEQGHHEVAYETTIDPTTGSGQKEQNFSFPAVAAGTYDLVVTKPGHLTYTVKGIVVGDAAIDLTKHSNAAIRMITLIPGDLNNDGSVNTQDYQILTSPSNYGKSASLAAVKVADINGDGSINTQDYQILTSPSHYGKSNDILTY
;
A
#
# COMPACT_ATOMS: atom_id res chain seq x y z
N MET A 1 -46.11 40.32 -8.67
CA MET A 1 -45.79 39.19 -7.77
C MET A 1 -44.27 39.09 -7.72
N LYS A 2 -43.67 39.46 -6.59
CA LYS A 2 -42.23 39.43 -6.37
C LYS A 2 -41.86 38.06 -5.80
N GLN A 3 -40.97 37.33 -6.47
CA GLN A 3 -40.33 36.15 -5.90
C GLN A 3 -39.28 36.56 -4.84
N PRO A 4 -39.15 35.85 -3.74
CA PRO A 4 -38.15 36.14 -2.72
C PRO A 4 -36.75 35.70 -3.16
N PRO A 5 -35.68 36.34 -2.64
CA PRO A 5 -34.33 36.05 -3.01
C PRO A 5 -33.87 34.72 -2.36
N HIS A 6 -33.32 33.84 -3.18
CA HIS A 6 -32.64 32.67 -2.68
C HIS A 6 -31.45 33.07 -1.80
N LYS A 7 -31.54 32.81 -0.53
CA LYS A 7 -30.40 32.86 0.39
C LYS A 7 -29.43 31.79 -0.02
N ARG A 8 -28.29 32.19 -0.54
CA ARG A 8 -27.12 31.33 -0.69
C ARG A 8 -26.65 30.98 0.74
N LEU A 9 -27.01 29.81 1.23
CA LEU A 9 -26.29 29.19 2.36
C LEU A 9 -24.94 28.76 1.83
N ALA A 10 -23.91 29.48 2.26
CA ALA A 10 -22.57 28.93 2.22
C ALA A 10 -22.57 27.72 3.18
N ALA A 11 -22.61 26.53 2.64
CA ALA A 11 -22.40 25.32 3.41
C ALA A 11 -20.94 25.32 3.86
N TRP A 12 -20.69 25.77 5.07
CA TRP A 12 -19.46 25.50 5.77
C TRP A 12 -19.44 24.00 6.05
N PHE A 13 -18.66 23.27 5.29
CA PHE A 13 -18.38 21.88 5.58
C PHE A 13 -17.59 21.80 6.89
N LEU A 14 -18.31 21.64 7.98
CA LEU A 14 -17.71 21.16 9.20
C LEU A 14 -17.62 19.63 9.08
N THR A 15 -16.60 19.17 8.39
CA THR A 15 -16.29 17.75 8.37
C THR A 15 -15.79 17.41 9.76
N LEU A 16 -16.54 16.62 10.50
CA LEU A 16 -16.04 16.04 11.75
C LEU A 16 -14.96 15.04 11.37
N VAL A 17 -13.75 15.51 11.30
CA VAL A 17 -12.61 14.64 11.26
C VAL A 17 -12.42 14.09 12.63
N VAL A 18 -12.48 12.83 12.64
CA VAL A 18 -11.74 12.09 13.64
C VAL A 18 -10.28 12.36 13.36
N THR A 19 -9.77 13.41 13.98
CA THR A 19 -8.34 13.69 14.00
C THR A 19 -7.66 12.44 14.51
N LEU A 20 -6.94 11.80 13.62
CA LEU A 20 -5.99 10.78 13.98
C LEU A 20 -4.79 11.50 14.62
N THR A 21 -4.93 11.91 15.84
CA THR A 21 -3.79 12.30 16.64
C THR A 21 -3.05 11.01 17.01
N LEU A 22 -1.92 10.78 16.37
CA LEU A 22 -0.84 10.08 17.06
C LEU A 22 -0.59 10.91 18.31
N LEU A 23 -1.11 10.46 19.42
CA LEU A 23 -0.64 10.98 20.69
C LEU A 23 0.86 10.67 20.75
N PRO A 24 1.71 11.68 21.02
CA PRO A 24 3.08 11.37 21.36
C PRO A 24 3.01 10.35 22.50
N VAL A 25 3.89 9.36 22.47
CA VAL A 25 4.06 8.37 23.54
C VAL A 25 4.31 9.13 24.82
N GLY A 26 3.25 9.55 25.47
CA GLY A 26 3.25 10.16 26.80
C GLY A 26 2.76 9.09 27.75
N VAL A 27 3.56 8.85 28.75
CA VAL A 27 3.28 8.02 29.91
C VAL A 27 1.84 8.29 30.39
N LEU A 28 0.91 7.38 30.11
CA LEU A 28 -0.36 7.32 30.81
C LEU A 28 -0.10 6.64 32.15
N ALA A 29 -0.12 7.45 33.19
CA ALA A 29 -0.30 6.97 34.54
C ALA A 29 -1.57 6.12 34.59
N LEU A 30 -1.44 4.95 35.20
CA LEU A 30 -2.55 4.05 35.50
C LEU A 30 -3.57 4.78 36.38
N GLU A 31 -4.70 5.18 35.83
CA GLU A 31 -5.92 5.31 36.61
C GLU A 31 -6.60 3.94 36.63
N GLU A 32 -6.86 3.48 37.86
CA GLU A 32 -7.52 2.21 38.13
C GLU A 32 -8.90 2.19 37.50
N ALA A 33 -9.10 1.31 36.52
CA ALA A 33 -10.42 0.85 36.13
C ALA A 33 -10.61 -0.53 36.81
N ASP A 34 -11.32 -0.51 37.92
CA ASP A 34 -11.89 -1.73 38.52
C ASP A 34 -12.80 -2.43 37.51
N ASP A 35 -12.69 -3.76 37.50
CA ASP A 35 -13.45 -4.78 36.77
C ASP A 35 -12.78 -5.35 35.49
N VAL A 36 -11.62 -5.96 35.67
CA VAL A 36 -11.12 -6.99 34.75
C VAL A 36 -11.34 -8.35 35.41
N ILE A 37 -12.19 -9.18 34.80
CA ILE A 37 -12.38 -10.57 35.20
C ILE A 37 -11.06 -11.32 34.95
N PRO A 38 -10.45 -11.95 35.98
CA PRO A 38 -9.18 -12.64 35.80
C PRO A 38 -9.38 -13.93 34.99
N ALA A 39 -8.56 -14.10 33.96
CA ALA A 39 -8.42 -15.37 33.27
C ALA A 39 -7.82 -16.40 34.23
N LYS A 40 -8.49 -17.55 34.35
CA LYS A 40 -8.04 -18.69 35.16
C LYS A 40 -6.67 -19.18 34.71
N GLU A 41 -5.72 -19.11 35.63
CA GLU A 41 -4.44 -19.80 35.54
C GLU A 41 -4.67 -21.31 35.35
N ARG A 42 -4.10 -21.86 34.30
CA ARG A 42 -3.81 -23.29 34.19
C ARG A 42 -2.34 -23.49 34.55
N GLU A 43 -2.09 -24.06 35.70
CA GLU A 43 -0.79 -24.59 36.05
C GLU A 43 -0.38 -25.68 35.04
N LEU A 44 0.72 -25.45 34.34
CA LEU A 44 1.49 -26.47 33.65
C LEU A 44 2.76 -26.71 34.46
N SER A 45 2.82 -27.89 35.08
CA SER A 45 4.02 -28.39 35.75
C SER A 45 5.14 -28.60 34.72
N LEU A 46 6.26 -27.93 34.90
CA LEU A 46 7.51 -28.12 34.16
C LEU A 46 8.53 -28.86 35.01
N PRO A 47 9.39 -29.70 34.42
CA PRO A 47 10.51 -30.33 35.10
C PRO A 47 11.71 -29.37 35.24
N ASP A 48 12.46 -29.63 36.26
CA ASP A 48 13.59 -28.98 36.89
C ASP A 48 14.60 -28.16 36.10
N GLU A 49 15.03 -27.07 36.78
CA GLU A 49 16.26 -26.29 36.64
C GLU A 49 16.39 -25.37 35.41
N GLU A 50 15.62 -24.27 35.39
CA GLU A 50 15.98 -23.05 34.68
C GLU A 50 15.90 -21.83 35.60
N ALA A 51 16.81 -20.85 35.38
CA ALA A 51 16.86 -19.58 36.10
C ALA A 51 15.47 -18.88 36.10
N PRO A 52 15.09 -18.12 37.13
CA PRO A 52 13.76 -17.57 37.30
C PRO A 52 13.38 -16.69 36.10
N SER A 53 12.41 -17.14 35.32
CA SER A 53 11.82 -16.34 34.26
C SER A 53 10.75 -15.43 34.83
N ILE A 54 10.87 -14.13 34.59
CA ILE A 54 9.83 -13.15 34.91
C ILE A 54 8.97 -12.97 33.64
N SER A 55 7.65 -13.17 33.76
CA SER A 55 6.69 -12.86 32.69
C SER A 55 5.76 -11.75 33.14
N VAL A 56 5.49 -10.80 32.23
CA VAL A 56 4.59 -9.66 32.48
C VAL A 56 3.59 -9.57 31.33
N GLU A 57 2.33 -9.41 31.66
CA GLU A 57 1.28 -9.15 30.69
C GLU A 57 1.14 -7.65 30.47
N ILE A 58 1.07 -7.24 29.20
CA ILE A 58 1.06 -5.84 28.81
C ILE A 58 -0.14 -5.60 27.89
N THR A 59 -0.91 -4.58 28.19
CA THR A 59 -2.00 -4.11 27.35
C THR A 59 -1.66 -2.74 26.79
N GLU A 60 -1.74 -2.60 25.47
CA GLU A 60 -1.43 -1.37 24.77
C GLU A 60 -2.59 -0.98 23.86
N THR A 61 -2.88 0.31 23.78
CA THR A 61 -3.90 0.86 22.91
C THR A 61 -3.23 1.61 21.76
N VAL A 62 -3.56 1.20 20.54
CA VAL A 62 -3.09 1.85 19.32
C VAL A 62 -4.14 2.84 18.87
N ALA A 63 -3.71 4.06 18.54
CA ALA A 63 -4.60 5.10 18.05
C ALA A 63 -5.29 4.68 16.74
N PRO A 64 -6.53 5.14 16.50
CA PRO A 64 -7.32 4.77 15.33
C PRO A 64 -6.69 5.22 14.01
N ALA A 65 -6.81 4.38 12.97
CA ALA A 65 -6.24 4.61 11.66
C ALA A 65 -7.32 4.86 10.58
N VAL A 66 -6.96 5.57 9.50
CA VAL A 66 -7.88 5.94 8.40
C VAL A 66 -7.53 5.17 7.12
N GLY A 67 -8.54 4.79 6.34
CA GLY A 67 -8.42 4.31 4.97
C GLY A 67 -8.29 2.80 4.80
N SER A 68 -8.67 2.28 3.67
CA SER A 68 -9.01 0.87 3.57
C SER A 68 -8.99 0.27 2.18
N GLN A 69 -8.83 -1.01 2.06
CA GLN A 69 -9.08 -1.79 0.84
C GLN A 69 -9.52 -3.23 1.09
N SER A 70 -10.27 -3.80 0.13
CA SER A 70 -10.93 -5.07 0.27
C SER A 70 -10.10 -6.25 -0.19
N ASP A 71 -10.29 -7.34 0.48
CA ASP A 71 -9.89 -8.65 0.04
C ASP A 71 -11.15 -9.50 -0.20
N THR A 72 -11.25 -10.12 -1.33
CA THR A 72 -12.49 -10.73 -1.83
C THR A 72 -12.78 -12.12 -1.27
N GLU A 73 -11.89 -12.71 -0.50
CA GLU A 73 -12.08 -14.07 0.02
C GLU A 73 -13.27 -14.23 1.00
N LEU A 74 -13.69 -13.16 1.67
CA LEU A 74 -14.89 -13.23 2.53
C LEU A 74 -16.18 -13.24 1.77
N LEU A 75 -16.17 -12.59 0.64
CA LEU A 75 -17.24 -12.69 -0.32
C LEU A 75 -17.23 -14.08 -0.98
N GLU A 76 -16.18 -14.90 -0.85
CA GLU A 76 -16.14 -16.24 -1.45
C GLU A 76 -17.34 -17.10 -1.02
N GLY A 77 -17.77 -17.05 0.23
CA GLY A 77 -19.00 -17.72 0.65
C GLY A 77 -20.25 -17.22 -0.08
N TYR A 78 -20.28 -15.96 -0.45
CA TYR A 78 -21.39 -15.30 -1.14
C TYR A 78 -21.13 -15.13 -2.64
N LEU A 79 -19.89 -14.80 -3.05
CA LEU A 79 -19.47 -14.60 -4.43
C LEU A 79 -19.27 -15.90 -5.19
N TYR A 80 -18.80 -16.96 -4.55
CA TYR A 80 -18.65 -18.28 -5.19
C TYR A 80 -20.00 -18.84 -5.66
N THR A 81 -21.07 -18.50 -4.96
CA THR A 81 -22.42 -18.89 -5.33
C THR A 81 -22.96 -18.09 -6.52
N ILE A 82 -22.40 -16.89 -6.80
CA ILE A 82 -22.97 -15.94 -7.74
C ILE A 82 -22.15 -15.77 -9.02
N SER A 83 -20.80 -15.81 -9.00
CA SER A 83 -20.00 -15.34 -10.13
C SER A 83 -18.93 -16.26 -10.70
N GLY A 84 -18.47 -17.26 -9.99
CA GLY A 84 -17.36 -18.13 -10.45
C GLY A 84 -16.03 -17.40 -10.72
N ILE A 85 -15.83 -16.23 -10.13
CA ILE A 85 -14.61 -15.43 -10.30
C ILE A 85 -13.48 -16.06 -9.48
N ARG A 86 -12.41 -16.48 -10.15
CA ARG A 86 -11.20 -17.00 -9.51
C ARG A 86 -10.33 -15.83 -9.04
N HIS A 87 -9.92 -15.88 -7.77
CA HIS A 87 -9.07 -14.87 -7.16
C HIS A 87 -7.60 -15.12 -7.49
N GLY A 88 -6.96 -14.13 -8.10
CA GLY A 88 -5.51 -14.02 -8.20
C GLY A 88 -4.96 -13.02 -7.16
N SER A 89 -3.69 -13.09 -6.84
CA SER A 89 -3.04 -12.17 -5.90
C SER A 89 -3.20 -10.71 -6.33
N PRO A 90 -3.32 -9.74 -5.40
CA PRO A 90 -3.46 -8.33 -5.73
C PRO A 90 -2.24 -7.84 -6.52
N VAL A 91 -2.49 -7.35 -7.74
CA VAL A 91 -1.44 -6.80 -8.61
C VAL A 91 -1.63 -5.29 -8.70
N HIS A 92 -0.53 -4.57 -8.45
CA HIS A 92 -0.33 -3.14 -8.72
C HIS A 92 -1.06 -2.10 -7.84
N ARG A 93 -1.28 -2.42 -6.58
CA ARG A 93 -1.24 -1.34 -5.60
C ARG A 93 0.20 -1.19 -5.14
N VAL A 94 0.70 0.04 -5.06
CA VAL A 94 1.93 0.25 -4.29
C VAL A 94 1.64 -0.32 -2.90
N PRO A 95 2.27 -1.41 -2.50
CA PRO A 95 1.94 -2.00 -1.22
C PRO A 95 2.23 -0.98 -0.14
N PRO A 96 1.38 -0.84 0.88
CA PRO A 96 1.76 -0.13 2.09
C PRO A 96 3.12 -0.63 2.56
N ARG A 97 3.87 0.20 3.27
CA ARG A 97 5.23 -0.15 3.72
C ARG A 97 5.29 -1.59 4.20
N PRO A 98 6.30 -2.38 3.81
CA PRO A 98 6.40 -3.78 4.18
C PRO A 98 6.29 -3.91 5.70
N LEU A 99 5.46 -4.86 6.14
CA LEU A 99 5.39 -5.21 7.55
C LEU A 99 6.75 -5.72 8.04
N THR A 100 6.96 -5.62 9.34
CA THR A 100 8.09 -6.32 9.97
C THR A 100 7.94 -7.82 9.75
N VAL A 101 9.06 -8.52 9.71
CA VAL A 101 9.06 -9.99 9.50
C VAL A 101 8.22 -10.70 10.57
N GLU A 102 8.20 -10.12 11.79
CA GLU A 102 7.50 -10.68 12.95
C GLU A 102 5.98 -10.73 12.78
N LEU A 103 5.38 -9.73 12.13
CA LEU A 103 3.92 -9.68 11.98
C LEU A 103 3.40 -10.23 10.64
N LYS A 104 4.29 -10.64 9.75
CA LYS A 104 3.86 -11.21 8.47
C LYS A 104 3.01 -12.47 8.65
N ASP A 105 3.39 -13.34 9.61
CA ASP A 105 2.64 -14.56 9.90
C ASP A 105 1.29 -14.28 10.61
N VAL A 106 1.19 -13.12 11.30
CA VAL A 106 -0.04 -12.70 12.00
C VAL A 106 -1.03 -12.07 11.02
N GLU A 107 -0.54 -11.46 9.93
CA GLU A 107 -1.36 -10.71 8.98
C GLU A 107 -2.47 -11.56 8.37
N ASP A 108 -2.12 -12.71 7.79
CA ASP A 108 -3.08 -13.58 7.10
C ASP A 108 -4.12 -14.15 8.07
N GLU A 109 -3.69 -14.53 9.28
CA GLU A 109 -4.61 -15.00 10.32
C GLU A 109 -5.54 -13.87 10.78
N LEU A 110 -5.04 -12.63 10.95
CA LEU A 110 -5.85 -11.46 11.29
C LEU A 110 -6.89 -11.17 10.21
N LYS A 111 -6.50 -11.16 8.93
CA LYS A 111 -7.41 -11.02 7.80
C LYS A 111 -8.51 -12.09 7.84
N GLY A 112 -8.14 -13.35 8.06
CA GLY A 112 -9.10 -14.43 8.19
C GLY A 112 -10.09 -14.24 9.35
N LYS A 113 -9.64 -13.72 10.50
CA LYS A 113 -10.50 -13.42 11.66
C LYS A 113 -11.43 -12.21 11.39
N ILE A 114 -10.93 -11.14 10.80
CA ILE A 114 -11.72 -9.98 10.38
C ILE A 114 -12.86 -10.42 9.44
N ARG A 115 -12.54 -11.25 8.45
CA ARG A 115 -13.50 -11.80 7.50
C ARG A 115 -14.59 -12.63 8.19
N LYS A 116 -14.22 -13.46 9.16
CA LYS A 116 -15.18 -14.25 9.91
C LYS A 116 -16.15 -13.38 10.71
N VAL A 117 -15.70 -12.27 11.28
CA VAL A 117 -16.58 -11.30 11.95
C VAL A 117 -17.52 -10.66 10.93
N ALA A 118 -16.98 -10.17 9.81
CA ALA A 118 -17.76 -9.55 8.75
C ALA A 118 -18.83 -10.50 8.16
N ALA A 119 -18.53 -11.78 8.06
CA ALA A 119 -19.47 -12.80 7.58
C ALA A 119 -20.45 -13.33 8.65
N GLY A 120 -20.40 -12.80 9.89
CA GLY A 120 -21.23 -13.29 10.99
C GLY A 120 -20.83 -14.66 11.54
N ASN A 121 -19.64 -15.14 11.23
CA ASN A 121 -19.12 -16.43 11.66
C ASN A 121 -18.21 -16.34 12.89
N LEU A 122 -17.99 -15.14 13.42
CA LEU A 122 -17.21 -14.90 14.63
C LEU A 122 -17.83 -13.72 15.40
N VAL A 123 -18.14 -13.92 16.65
CA VAL A 123 -18.72 -12.89 17.54
C VAL A 123 -17.63 -12.03 18.15
N SER A 124 -16.58 -12.66 18.69
CA SER A 124 -15.49 -11.95 19.38
C SER A 124 -14.58 -11.22 18.40
N THR A 125 -14.29 -9.97 18.71
CA THR A 125 -13.28 -9.14 18.00
C THR A 125 -11.99 -8.99 18.80
N GLN A 126 -11.79 -9.84 19.83
CA GLN A 126 -10.53 -10.05 20.52
C GLN A 126 -9.83 -11.26 19.89
N PHE A 127 -8.80 -10.99 19.11
CA PHE A 127 -8.13 -12.00 18.29
C PHE A 127 -6.81 -12.42 18.93
N SER A 128 -6.75 -13.64 19.47
CA SER A 128 -5.53 -14.20 20.04
C SER A 128 -4.73 -14.98 19.00
N PHE A 129 -3.40 -14.88 19.07
CA PHE A 129 -2.44 -15.48 18.14
C PHE A 129 -1.46 -16.35 18.92
N ALA A 130 -1.14 -17.52 18.37
CA ALA A 130 -0.24 -18.48 18.99
C ALA A 130 1.26 -18.18 18.75
N ASN A 131 1.56 -17.12 17.97
CA ASN A 131 2.92 -16.76 17.61
C ASN A 131 3.76 -16.44 18.86
N THR A 132 5.02 -16.87 18.78
CA THR A 132 6.03 -16.61 19.82
C THR A 132 7.31 -16.14 19.14
N TRP A 133 7.85 -15.02 19.60
CA TRP A 133 9.08 -14.43 19.07
C TRP A 133 10.13 -14.37 20.16
N THR A 134 11.20 -15.14 20.00
CA THR A 134 12.35 -15.11 20.91
C THR A 134 13.56 -14.50 20.19
N LYS A 135 14.09 -13.43 20.72
CA LYS A 135 15.25 -12.70 20.20
C LYS A 135 16.10 -12.20 21.38
N THR A 136 17.36 -11.89 21.10
CA THR A 136 18.22 -11.21 22.09
C THR A 136 17.73 -9.78 22.36
N LYS A 137 18.11 -9.21 23.49
CA LYS A 137 17.86 -7.79 23.81
C LYS A 137 18.30 -6.87 22.67
N ALA A 138 19.49 -7.12 22.10
CA ALA A 138 20.04 -6.32 21.00
C ALA A 138 19.19 -6.40 19.72
N GLU A 139 18.69 -7.58 19.36
CA GLU A 139 17.82 -7.76 18.19
C GLU A 139 16.45 -7.10 18.38
N TRP A 140 15.93 -7.07 19.61
CA TRP A 140 14.75 -6.27 19.95
C TRP A 140 15.03 -4.76 19.98
N GLY A 141 16.30 -4.34 20.04
CA GLY A 141 16.69 -2.94 20.21
C GLY A 141 16.65 -2.48 21.68
N ILE A 142 16.69 -3.44 22.63
CA ILE A 142 16.67 -3.16 24.06
C ILE A 142 18.12 -2.97 24.54
N THR A 143 18.43 -1.78 25.05
CA THR A 143 19.77 -1.40 25.49
C THR A 143 19.96 -1.45 27.01
N GLY A 144 18.86 -1.64 27.77
CA GLY A 144 18.86 -1.65 29.22
C GLY A 144 18.20 -2.88 29.84
N GLU A 145 17.68 -2.70 31.03
CA GLU A 145 16.86 -3.73 31.69
C GLU A 145 15.52 -3.87 31.02
N VAL A 146 15.02 -5.11 30.89
CA VAL A 146 13.71 -5.40 30.29
C VAL A 146 12.60 -5.03 31.26
N PHE A 147 12.77 -5.36 32.55
CA PHE A 147 11.77 -5.14 33.58
C PHE A 147 12.24 -4.14 34.64
N GLN A 148 11.28 -3.48 35.25
CA GLN A 148 11.45 -2.65 36.44
C GLN A 148 10.39 -3.01 37.46
N THR A 149 10.74 -2.84 38.77
CA THR A 149 9.80 -3.04 39.86
C THR A 149 9.37 -1.68 40.40
N VAL A 150 8.09 -1.41 40.39
CA VAL A 150 7.50 -0.20 40.97
C VAL A 150 6.54 -0.64 42.09
N GLY A 151 6.95 -0.42 43.32
CA GLY A 151 6.24 -0.97 44.48
C GLY A 151 6.34 -2.50 44.50
N SER A 152 5.20 -3.19 44.48
CA SER A 152 5.13 -4.65 44.44
C SER A 152 4.87 -5.21 43.02
N LYS A 153 4.81 -4.34 42.00
CA LYS A 153 4.45 -4.73 40.64
C LYS A 153 5.69 -4.70 39.75
N THR A 154 5.94 -5.79 39.03
CA THR A 154 6.94 -5.85 37.95
C THR A 154 6.30 -5.43 36.63
N THR A 155 6.94 -4.49 35.93
CA THR A 155 6.49 -3.97 34.63
C THR A 155 7.65 -3.91 33.65
N LEU A 156 7.39 -3.81 32.36
CA LEU A 156 8.43 -3.46 31.39
C LEU A 156 8.99 -2.07 31.70
N THR A 157 10.27 -1.89 31.40
CA THR A 157 10.83 -0.53 31.30
C THR A 157 10.23 0.17 30.09
N GLN A 158 10.15 1.50 30.13
CA GLN A 158 9.65 2.27 28.99
C GLN A 158 10.45 1.96 27.71
N GLN A 159 11.78 1.91 27.81
CA GLN A 159 12.65 1.63 26.68
C GLN A 159 12.41 0.23 26.09
N ALA A 160 12.25 -0.80 26.92
CA ALA A 160 11.93 -2.15 26.45
C ALA A 160 10.54 -2.22 25.78
N SER A 161 9.55 -1.55 26.35
CA SER A 161 8.20 -1.46 25.76
C SER A 161 8.24 -0.80 24.37
N GLU A 162 8.86 0.37 24.25
CA GLU A 162 9.00 1.09 22.98
C GLU A 162 9.76 0.27 21.92
N ALA A 163 10.84 -0.40 22.33
CA ALA A 163 11.63 -1.23 21.42
C ALA A 163 10.83 -2.43 20.89
N ILE A 164 10.09 -3.12 21.76
CA ILE A 164 9.23 -4.25 21.36
C ILE A 164 8.10 -3.75 20.44
N LYS A 165 7.42 -2.64 20.78
CA LYS A 165 6.38 -2.03 19.92
C LYS A 165 6.89 -1.70 18.54
N ALA A 166 8.02 -1.00 18.46
CA ALA A 166 8.63 -0.62 17.20
C ALA A 166 8.98 -1.84 16.33
N LYS A 167 9.45 -2.92 16.95
CA LYS A 167 9.77 -4.18 16.25
C LYS A 167 8.53 -4.96 15.82
N LEU A 168 7.48 -4.99 16.62
CA LEU A 168 6.22 -5.64 16.23
C LEU A 168 5.52 -4.85 15.12
N GLY A 169 5.56 -3.52 15.14
CA GLY A 169 4.98 -2.69 14.08
C GLY A 169 3.46 -2.84 13.94
N LEU A 170 2.74 -2.93 15.07
CA LEU A 170 1.28 -3.11 15.07
C LEU A 170 0.54 -1.97 14.36
N ASP A 171 1.03 -0.71 14.47
CA ASP A 171 0.44 0.44 13.77
C ASP A 171 0.43 0.22 12.26
N ALA A 172 1.57 -0.24 11.70
CA ALA A 172 1.69 -0.52 10.27
C ALA A 172 0.78 -1.69 9.85
N LEU A 173 0.67 -2.74 10.68
CA LEU A 173 -0.24 -3.86 10.43
C LEU A 173 -1.69 -3.37 10.36
N MET A 174 -2.15 -2.61 11.36
CA MET A 174 -3.53 -2.14 11.40
C MET A 174 -3.84 -1.15 10.28
N GLN A 175 -2.90 -0.26 9.98
CA GLN A 175 -3.03 0.67 8.86
C GLN A 175 -3.18 -0.06 7.52
N LYS A 176 -2.37 -1.11 7.32
CA LYS A 176 -2.48 -1.98 6.16
C LYS A 176 -3.85 -2.66 6.07
N GLN A 177 -4.39 -3.21 7.18
CA GLN A 177 -5.71 -3.81 7.17
C GLN A 177 -6.81 -2.81 6.78
N LEU A 178 -6.74 -1.59 7.31
CA LEU A 178 -7.70 -0.54 6.98
C LEU A 178 -7.65 -0.10 5.51
N LEU A 179 -6.48 -0.18 4.89
CA LEU A 179 -6.30 0.09 3.45
C LEU A 179 -6.73 -1.09 2.57
N GLU A 180 -6.55 -2.32 3.03
CA GLU A 180 -6.77 -3.52 2.22
C GLU A 180 -8.15 -4.16 2.41
N MET A 181 -8.87 -3.84 3.50
CA MET A 181 -10.11 -4.50 3.88
C MET A 181 -11.26 -3.53 4.23
N PRO A 182 -11.58 -2.53 3.34
CA PRO A 182 -12.60 -1.52 3.65
C PRO A 182 -13.98 -2.08 3.80
N TYR A 183 -14.30 -3.10 3.03
CA TYR A 183 -15.59 -3.72 3.04
C TYR A 183 -15.78 -4.58 4.28
N GLU A 184 -14.80 -5.42 4.62
CA GLU A 184 -14.88 -6.35 5.74
C GLU A 184 -14.77 -5.65 7.11
N LEU A 185 -14.24 -4.42 7.16
CA LEU A 185 -14.11 -3.62 8.38
C LEU A 185 -15.29 -2.67 8.64
N TYR A 186 -16.40 -2.83 7.95
CA TYR A 186 -17.60 -2.01 8.16
C TYR A 186 -18.14 -2.04 9.59
N TRP A 187 -17.91 -3.11 10.31
CA TRP A 187 -18.30 -3.29 11.69
C TRP A 187 -17.37 -2.62 12.71
N TYR A 188 -16.17 -2.26 12.31
CA TYR A 188 -15.13 -1.73 13.18
C TYR A 188 -15.28 -0.23 13.43
N ASP A 189 -15.28 0.16 14.72
CA ASP A 189 -15.24 1.57 15.14
C ASP A 189 -13.79 2.07 15.22
N LYS A 190 -13.27 2.59 14.12
CA LYS A 190 -11.90 3.11 14.07
C LYS A 190 -11.65 4.29 15.01
N THR A 191 -12.71 4.96 15.52
CA THR A 191 -12.60 6.09 16.44
C THR A 191 -12.21 5.66 17.85
N LYS A 192 -12.39 4.39 18.16
CA LYS A 192 -12.02 3.79 19.45
C LYS A 192 -10.62 3.17 19.45
N GLY A 193 -10.01 3.04 18.26
CA GLY A 193 -8.70 2.43 18.12
C GLY A 193 -8.69 0.91 18.32
N VAL A 194 -7.48 0.38 18.38
CA VAL A 194 -7.18 -1.05 18.59
C VAL A 194 -6.31 -1.17 19.83
N SER A 195 -6.60 -2.13 20.69
CA SER A 195 -5.71 -2.47 21.79
C SER A 195 -4.96 -3.78 21.50
N MET A 196 -3.73 -3.86 21.99
CA MET A 196 -2.88 -5.02 21.90
C MET A 196 -2.43 -5.44 23.29
N SER A 197 -2.52 -6.72 23.59
CA SER A 197 -1.90 -7.31 24.77
C SER A 197 -0.97 -8.44 24.37
N TYR A 198 0.12 -8.60 25.11
CA TYR A 198 1.10 -9.66 24.95
C TYR A 198 1.85 -9.92 26.25
N SER A 199 2.46 -11.10 26.37
CA SER A 199 3.30 -11.46 27.51
C SER A 199 4.77 -11.41 27.12
N VAL A 200 5.62 -10.94 28.04
CA VAL A 200 7.08 -10.89 27.86
C VAL A 200 7.75 -11.73 28.94
N ALA A 201 8.68 -12.57 28.52
CA ALA A 201 9.55 -13.36 29.42
C ALA A 201 11.01 -13.19 29.02
N THR A 202 11.92 -13.35 29.98
CA THR A 202 13.37 -13.29 29.73
C THR A 202 14.05 -14.56 30.21
N SER A 203 15.07 -14.99 29.46
CA SER A 203 15.98 -16.08 29.85
C SER A 203 17.38 -15.69 29.38
N GLY A 204 18.25 -15.32 30.32
CA GLY A 204 19.57 -14.74 30.01
C GLY A 204 19.41 -13.46 29.19
N ASP A 205 20.03 -13.40 28.02
CA ASP A 205 19.94 -12.26 27.09
C ASP A 205 18.73 -12.34 26.15
N ASN A 206 18.02 -13.45 26.15
CA ASN A 206 16.85 -13.65 25.28
C ASN A 206 15.60 -13.03 25.91
N VAL A 207 14.83 -12.37 25.05
CA VAL A 207 13.50 -11.81 25.37
C VAL A 207 12.48 -12.50 24.46
N THR A 208 11.47 -13.10 25.08
CA THR A 208 10.39 -13.82 24.40
C THR A 208 9.09 -13.04 24.51
N VAL A 209 8.48 -12.70 23.39
CA VAL A 209 7.14 -12.12 23.30
C VAL A 209 6.19 -13.20 22.82
N LYS A 210 5.05 -13.37 23.51
CA LYS A 210 4.04 -14.41 23.24
C LYS A 210 2.65 -13.96 23.66
N ASN A 211 1.64 -14.77 23.36
CA ASN A 211 0.24 -14.54 23.72
C ASN A 211 -0.31 -13.20 23.19
N LEU A 212 0.05 -12.87 21.94
CA LEU A 212 -0.46 -11.66 21.32
C LEU A 212 -1.99 -11.74 21.17
N THR A 213 -2.68 -10.72 21.64
CA THR A 213 -4.12 -10.52 21.42
C THR A 213 -4.34 -9.12 20.88
N ILE A 214 -5.04 -9.02 19.75
CA ILE A 214 -5.47 -7.76 19.12
C ILE A 214 -6.96 -7.61 19.37
N SER A 215 -7.40 -6.52 20.00
CA SER A 215 -8.80 -6.24 20.33
C SER A 215 -9.29 -5.04 19.54
N MET A 216 -10.33 -5.24 18.72
CA MET A 216 -10.90 -4.23 17.84
C MET A 216 -12.31 -3.87 18.30
N ASN A 217 -12.59 -2.58 18.48
CA ASN A 217 -13.90 -2.11 18.92
C ASN A 217 -14.95 -2.23 17.81
N VAL A 218 -16.10 -2.78 18.14
CA VAL A 218 -17.25 -2.86 17.23
C VAL A 218 -18.02 -1.54 17.25
N SER A 219 -18.42 -1.04 16.09
CA SER A 219 -19.30 0.12 16.01
C SER A 219 -20.67 -0.20 16.59
N GLN A 220 -21.36 0.79 17.11
CA GLN A 220 -22.67 0.63 17.76
C GLN A 220 -23.70 -0.03 16.84
N ASP A 221 -23.62 0.23 15.53
CA ASP A 221 -24.53 -0.35 14.54
C ASP A 221 -24.45 -1.87 14.48
N TYR A 222 -23.28 -2.45 14.75
CA TYR A 222 -23.01 -3.88 14.66
C TYR A 222 -22.67 -4.53 16.00
N ALA A 223 -22.67 -3.78 17.09
CA ALA A 223 -22.39 -4.33 18.42
C ALA A 223 -23.54 -5.19 18.93
N LYS A 224 -23.18 -6.22 19.69
CA LYS A 224 -24.13 -7.06 20.41
C LYS A 224 -24.55 -6.38 21.72
N PHE A 225 -25.80 -5.96 21.77
CA PHE A 225 -26.36 -5.31 22.95
C PHE A 225 -26.66 -6.31 24.06
N VAL A 226 -26.30 -5.95 25.28
CA VAL A 226 -26.66 -6.67 26.51
C VAL A 226 -28.02 -6.18 27.03
N ASN A 227 -28.31 -4.88 26.83
CA ASN A 227 -29.58 -4.23 27.10
C ASN A 227 -29.74 -3.03 26.14
N GLU A 228 -30.80 -2.23 26.28
CA GLU A 228 -31.12 -1.13 25.36
C GLU A 228 -30.03 -0.06 25.24
N THR A 229 -29.16 0.09 26.23
CA THR A 229 -28.16 1.15 26.29
C THR A 229 -26.71 0.68 26.43
N SER A 230 -26.50 -0.62 26.66
CA SER A 230 -25.18 -1.18 26.95
C SER A 230 -24.85 -2.34 26.00
N TYR A 231 -23.66 -2.33 25.47
CA TYR A 231 -23.12 -3.39 24.62
C TYR A 231 -21.66 -3.68 24.97
N ASN A 232 -21.22 -4.91 24.64
CA ASN A 232 -19.82 -5.26 24.74
C ASN A 232 -19.10 -4.70 23.50
N PRO A 233 -18.10 -3.82 23.66
CA PRO A 233 -17.39 -3.23 22.54
C PRO A 233 -16.55 -4.24 21.72
N PHE A 234 -16.39 -5.46 22.22
CA PHE A 234 -15.62 -6.52 21.58
C PHE A 234 -16.49 -7.71 21.13
N GLU A 235 -17.81 -7.51 20.99
CA GLU A 235 -18.73 -8.53 20.47
C GLU A 235 -19.60 -7.99 19.34
N ALA A 236 -19.48 -8.61 18.16
CA ALA A 236 -20.31 -8.32 17.02
C ALA A 236 -21.65 -9.06 17.08
N ASP A 237 -22.72 -8.42 16.64
CA ASP A 237 -24.04 -9.02 16.47
C ASP A 237 -24.13 -9.67 15.08
N THR A 238 -24.00 -10.99 15.04
CA THR A 238 -24.02 -11.77 13.81
C THR A 238 -25.34 -11.67 13.03
N ALA A 239 -26.45 -11.32 13.68
CA ALA A 239 -27.73 -11.13 13.01
C ALA A 239 -27.79 -9.85 12.16
N LYS A 240 -26.89 -8.89 12.40
CA LYS A 240 -26.83 -7.62 11.65
C LYS A 240 -26.02 -7.69 10.35
N THR A 241 -25.35 -8.81 10.08
CA THR A 241 -24.46 -8.97 8.89
C THR A 241 -25.22 -9.11 7.57
N GLY A 242 -26.52 -9.33 7.59
CA GLY A 242 -27.34 -9.44 6.37
C GLY A 242 -27.27 -8.22 5.45
N LYS A 243 -27.09 -7.03 6.03
CA LYS A 243 -26.90 -5.78 5.27
C LYS A 243 -25.66 -5.84 4.35
N ALA A 244 -24.56 -6.34 4.87
CA ALA A 244 -23.33 -6.48 4.12
C ALA A 244 -23.46 -7.44 2.93
N ALA A 245 -24.15 -8.58 3.12
CA ALA A 245 -24.39 -9.53 2.04
C ALA A 245 -25.26 -8.93 0.93
N THR A 246 -26.32 -8.18 1.28
CA THR A 246 -27.18 -7.49 0.32
C THR A 246 -26.38 -6.43 -0.45
N ALA A 247 -25.59 -5.62 0.26
CA ALA A 247 -24.75 -4.58 -0.35
C ALA A 247 -23.73 -5.19 -1.33
N ALA A 248 -23.08 -6.30 -0.96
CA ALA A 248 -22.16 -7.00 -1.85
C ALA A 248 -22.83 -7.50 -3.13
N ALA A 249 -24.02 -8.12 -3.01
CA ALA A 249 -24.77 -8.60 -4.16
C ALA A 249 -25.17 -7.43 -5.10
N ASN A 250 -25.61 -6.31 -4.54
CA ASN A 250 -25.96 -5.12 -5.33
C ASN A 250 -24.76 -4.52 -6.04
N ALA A 251 -23.60 -4.41 -5.36
CA ALA A 251 -22.37 -3.93 -5.99
C ALA A 251 -21.94 -4.83 -7.17
N LEU A 252 -22.04 -6.15 -7.02
CA LEU A 252 -21.77 -7.09 -8.12
C LEU A 252 -22.73 -6.92 -9.31
N ASN A 253 -24.01 -6.63 -9.05
CA ASN A 253 -24.95 -6.35 -10.13
C ASN A 253 -24.55 -5.09 -10.89
N VAL A 254 -24.04 -4.04 -10.20
CA VAL A 254 -23.49 -2.84 -10.85
C VAL A 254 -22.31 -3.19 -11.75
N VAL A 255 -21.37 -4.00 -11.26
CA VAL A 255 -20.21 -4.45 -12.05
C VAL A 255 -20.66 -5.26 -13.27
N ALA A 256 -21.56 -6.23 -13.07
CA ALA A 256 -22.08 -7.06 -14.15
C ALA A 256 -22.77 -6.26 -15.25
N ALA A 257 -23.55 -5.24 -14.88
CA ALA A 257 -24.22 -4.35 -15.84
C ALA A 257 -23.23 -3.52 -16.69
N ASN A 258 -22.00 -3.40 -16.26
CA ASN A 258 -20.96 -2.60 -16.91
C ASN A 258 -19.87 -3.43 -17.62
N THR A 259 -19.97 -4.75 -17.64
CA THR A 259 -18.92 -5.67 -18.12
C THR A 259 -18.39 -5.32 -19.52
N ASN A 260 -19.28 -4.95 -20.47
CA ASN A 260 -18.94 -4.70 -21.87
C ASN A 260 -18.54 -3.24 -22.17
N ARG A 261 -18.45 -2.38 -21.18
CA ARG A 261 -18.06 -0.98 -21.36
C ARG A 261 -16.53 -0.84 -21.40
N SER A 262 -16.06 0.28 -21.97
CA SER A 262 -14.65 0.67 -21.83
C SER A 262 -14.30 0.92 -20.36
N ASP A 263 -13.02 0.92 -20.01
CA ASP A 263 -12.58 1.16 -18.63
C ASP A 263 -13.00 2.54 -18.14
N TYR A 264 -12.85 3.54 -18.97
CA TYR A 264 -13.33 4.89 -18.69
C TYR A 264 -14.85 4.92 -18.45
N ASP A 265 -15.63 4.31 -19.32
CA ASP A 265 -17.09 4.29 -19.18
C ASP A 265 -17.56 3.50 -17.95
N LYS A 266 -16.81 2.50 -17.51
CA LYS A 266 -17.04 1.82 -16.23
C LYS A 266 -16.85 2.78 -15.06
N LEU A 267 -15.72 3.49 -15.01
CA LEU A 267 -15.44 4.47 -13.97
C LEU A 267 -16.52 5.56 -13.91
N VAL A 268 -16.94 6.08 -15.08
CA VAL A 268 -18.06 7.03 -15.19
C VAL A 268 -19.34 6.43 -14.64
N SER A 269 -19.67 5.20 -15.02
CA SER A 269 -20.90 4.53 -14.57
C SER A 269 -20.92 4.30 -13.07
N TYR A 270 -19.76 4.01 -12.45
CA TYR A 270 -19.65 3.83 -11.01
C TYR A 270 -19.87 5.13 -10.27
N ARG A 271 -19.27 6.22 -10.74
CA ARG A 271 -19.56 7.57 -10.22
C ARG A 271 -21.05 7.88 -10.28
N GLU A 272 -21.69 7.71 -11.45
CA GLU A 272 -23.12 8.01 -11.63
C GLU A 272 -24.01 7.13 -10.77
N TYR A 273 -23.69 5.84 -10.65
CA TYR A 273 -24.42 4.95 -9.76
C TYR A 273 -24.41 5.46 -8.30
N ILE A 274 -23.20 5.74 -7.77
CA ILE A 274 -23.06 6.20 -6.38
C ILE A 274 -23.83 7.51 -6.16
N LYS A 275 -23.71 8.48 -7.07
CA LYS A 275 -24.47 9.75 -7.01
C LYS A 275 -25.98 9.56 -7.07
N GLY A 276 -26.45 8.52 -7.74
CA GLY A 276 -27.87 8.20 -7.87
C GLY A 276 -28.46 7.50 -6.65
N GLU A 277 -27.64 6.78 -5.88
CA GLU A 277 -28.11 5.97 -4.75
C GLU A 277 -28.13 6.74 -3.44
N VAL A 278 -27.20 7.67 -3.21
CA VAL A 278 -27.04 8.39 -1.94
C VAL A 278 -26.86 9.89 -2.13
N SER A 279 -27.15 10.63 -1.07
CA SER A 279 -26.79 12.05 -0.92
C SER A 279 -25.84 12.23 0.25
N TYR A 280 -25.22 13.41 0.34
CA TYR A 280 -24.28 13.69 1.44
C TYR A 280 -24.99 13.81 2.79
N ASN A 281 -24.54 13.03 3.78
CA ASN A 281 -25.08 13.02 5.13
C ASN A 281 -24.47 14.16 5.99
N THR A 282 -25.06 15.36 5.89
CA THR A 282 -24.60 16.53 6.64
C THR A 282 -24.76 16.37 8.15
N GLY A 283 -25.75 15.57 8.60
CA GLY A 283 -25.99 15.30 10.02
C GLY A 283 -24.85 14.48 10.63
N ALA A 284 -24.43 13.44 9.92
CA ALA A 284 -23.28 12.63 10.34
C ALA A 284 -21.97 13.43 10.29
N ALA A 285 -21.75 14.20 9.23
CA ALA A 285 -20.58 15.07 9.11
C ALA A 285 -20.52 16.15 10.21
N GLY A 286 -21.66 16.61 10.70
CA GLY A 286 -21.77 17.57 11.79
C GLY A 286 -21.65 16.97 13.21
N GLY A 287 -21.31 15.69 13.34
CA GLY A 287 -21.14 15.01 14.64
C GLY A 287 -22.47 14.57 15.28
N GLY A 288 -23.56 14.55 14.52
CA GLY A 288 -24.88 14.13 15.02
C GLY A 288 -25.05 12.61 15.20
N TYR A 289 -24.05 11.82 14.74
CA TYR A 289 -24.09 10.36 14.78
C TYR A 289 -22.77 9.79 15.30
N PRO A 290 -22.79 8.65 16.01
CA PRO A 290 -21.58 7.88 16.28
C PRO A 290 -21.01 7.34 14.96
N TYR A 291 -19.72 7.05 14.95
CA TYR A 291 -19.08 6.44 13.79
C TYR A 291 -19.72 5.06 13.49
N GLY A 292 -20.09 4.85 12.23
CA GLY A 292 -20.77 3.63 11.79
C GLY A 292 -21.22 3.70 10.34
N ASP A 293 -22.40 3.20 10.02
CA ASP A 293 -22.93 3.05 8.66
C ASP A 293 -22.80 4.28 7.75
N PRO A 294 -22.98 5.55 8.20
CA PRO A 294 -22.79 6.71 7.33
C PRO A 294 -21.36 6.88 6.76
N TRP A 295 -20.36 6.28 7.39
CA TRP A 295 -18.96 6.27 6.92
C TRP A 295 -18.61 5.02 6.11
N GLN A 296 -19.59 4.13 5.89
CA GLN A 296 -19.36 2.85 5.24
C GLN A 296 -20.06 2.77 3.89
N LEU A 297 -19.49 1.97 3.00
CA LEU A 297 -20.01 1.78 1.66
C LEU A 297 -21.34 0.98 1.62
N ILE A 298 -21.73 0.37 2.71
CA ILE A 298 -22.95 -0.46 2.77
C ILE A 298 -24.21 0.33 2.44
N TYR A 299 -24.31 1.56 2.91
CA TYR A 299 -25.44 2.44 2.61
C TYR A 299 -25.53 2.84 1.12
N VAL A 300 -24.42 2.81 0.40
CA VAL A 300 -24.44 3.04 -1.06
C VAL A 300 -25.06 1.87 -1.82
N PHE A 301 -24.97 0.67 -1.26
CA PHE A 301 -25.38 -0.57 -1.93
C PHE A 301 -26.55 -1.28 -1.24
N ASP A 302 -27.21 -0.67 -0.26
CA ASP A 302 -28.33 -1.31 0.46
C ASP A 302 -29.67 -1.29 -0.30
N GLY A 303 -29.72 -0.58 -1.43
CA GLY A 303 -30.94 -0.41 -2.21
C GLY A 303 -31.98 0.51 -1.56
N ASN A 304 -31.56 1.35 -0.63
CA ASN A 304 -32.43 2.27 0.12
C ASN A 304 -31.99 3.72 -0.08
N SER A 305 -32.65 4.45 -0.96
CA SER A 305 -32.34 5.85 -1.27
C SER A 305 -32.51 6.83 -0.08
N ALA A 306 -33.03 6.38 1.05
CA ALA A 306 -33.14 7.19 2.29
C ALA A 306 -31.86 7.12 3.14
N THR A 307 -31.00 6.16 2.93
CA THR A 307 -29.69 6.07 3.58
C THR A 307 -28.68 6.94 2.85
N ASN A 308 -27.83 7.64 3.58
CA ASN A 308 -26.90 8.61 3.04
C ASN A 308 -25.55 8.49 3.73
N VAL A 309 -24.47 8.83 3.02
CA VAL A 309 -23.09 8.66 3.49
C VAL A 309 -22.31 10.00 3.50
N VAL A 310 -21.22 10.04 4.25
CA VAL A 310 -20.20 11.10 4.19
C VAL A 310 -19.15 10.76 3.14
N CYS A 311 -18.18 11.65 2.93
CA CYS A 311 -17.11 11.50 1.93
C CYS A 311 -16.41 10.12 1.97
N GLU A 312 -16.21 9.56 3.16
CA GLU A 312 -15.61 8.24 3.34
C GLU A 312 -16.45 7.13 2.69
N GLY A 313 -17.77 7.16 2.83
CA GLY A 313 -18.67 6.18 2.20
C GLY A 313 -18.65 6.28 0.67
N TYR A 314 -18.66 7.49 0.10
CA TYR A 314 -18.50 7.71 -1.34
C TYR A 314 -17.19 7.14 -1.88
N ALA A 315 -16.08 7.50 -1.24
CA ALA A 315 -14.76 7.10 -1.69
C ALA A 315 -14.54 5.58 -1.58
N LYS A 316 -14.99 4.97 -0.49
CA LYS A 316 -14.96 3.50 -0.30
C LYS A 316 -15.81 2.77 -1.34
N ALA A 317 -17.01 3.27 -1.62
CA ALA A 317 -17.90 2.63 -2.60
C ALA A 317 -17.32 2.66 -4.01
N PHE A 318 -16.73 3.79 -4.41
CA PHE A 318 -16.06 3.91 -5.70
C PHE A 318 -14.87 2.95 -5.81
N GLN A 319 -14.03 2.90 -4.79
CA GLN A 319 -12.92 1.96 -4.77
C GLN A 319 -13.39 0.51 -4.85
N TYR A 320 -14.41 0.15 -4.09
CA TYR A 320 -14.93 -1.22 -4.08
C TYR A 320 -15.40 -1.68 -5.46
N LEU A 321 -16.13 -0.84 -6.20
CA LEU A 321 -16.52 -1.14 -7.57
C LEU A 321 -15.30 -1.27 -8.52
N CYS A 322 -14.28 -0.42 -8.34
CA CYS A 322 -13.03 -0.53 -9.10
C CYS A 322 -12.31 -1.84 -8.79
N ASP A 323 -12.24 -2.22 -7.52
CA ASP A 323 -11.59 -3.46 -7.09
C ASP A 323 -12.30 -4.69 -7.67
N LEU A 324 -13.62 -4.75 -7.55
CA LEU A 324 -14.41 -5.84 -8.13
C LEU A 324 -14.25 -5.96 -9.66
N THR A 325 -13.87 -4.87 -10.32
CA THR A 325 -13.81 -4.80 -11.79
C THR A 325 -12.42 -5.03 -12.34
N PHE A 326 -11.40 -4.38 -11.76
CA PHE A 326 -10.06 -4.25 -12.34
C PHE A 326 -8.98 -5.01 -11.57
N GLN A 327 -9.31 -5.55 -10.41
CA GLN A 327 -8.34 -6.27 -9.58
C GLN A 327 -7.67 -7.40 -10.36
N ASN A 328 -6.36 -7.53 -10.19
CA ASN A 328 -5.52 -8.55 -10.82
C ASN A 328 -5.40 -8.49 -12.35
N GLN A 329 -5.58 -7.32 -12.94
CA GLN A 329 -5.45 -7.13 -14.40
C GLN A 329 -4.39 -6.07 -14.68
N ASP A 330 -3.22 -6.49 -15.16
CA ASP A 330 -2.13 -5.59 -15.53
C ASP A 330 -2.56 -4.55 -16.57
N GLY A 331 -2.16 -3.30 -16.34
CA GLY A 331 -2.45 -2.20 -17.26
C GLY A 331 -3.90 -1.68 -17.22
N ARG A 332 -4.74 -2.25 -16.36
CA ARG A 332 -6.13 -1.76 -16.14
C ARG A 332 -6.15 -0.67 -15.06
N PRO A 333 -7.21 0.12 -14.98
CA PRO A 333 -7.35 1.11 -13.92
C PRO A 333 -7.25 0.51 -12.52
N SER A 334 -6.70 1.29 -11.60
CA SER A 334 -6.76 0.98 -10.17
C SER A 334 -7.19 2.21 -9.39
N SER A 335 -7.85 2.01 -8.25
CA SER A 335 -8.27 3.08 -7.35
C SER A 335 -7.60 2.91 -5.99
N SER A 336 -7.16 4.00 -5.41
CA SER A 336 -6.58 4.06 -4.06
C SER A 336 -7.33 5.06 -3.22
N LEU A 337 -7.69 4.64 -2.01
CA LEU A 337 -8.34 5.50 -1.04
C LEU A 337 -7.30 6.39 -0.37
N VAL A 338 -7.54 7.69 -0.36
CA VAL A 338 -6.64 8.68 0.24
C VAL A 338 -7.44 9.64 1.12
N SER A 339 -6.80 10.12 2.17
CA SER A 339 -7.38 11.06 3.12
C SER A 339 -6.48 12.28 3.32
N GLY A 340 -7.10 13.35 3.84
CA GLY A 340 -6.42 14.60 4.08
C GLY A 340 -7.38 15.77 4.19
N LYS A 341 -7.05 16.90 3.55
CA LYS A 341 -7.87 18.10 3.56
C LYS A 341 -8.23 18.57 2.16
N MET A 342 -9.44 19.10 2.00
CA MET A 342 -9.87 19.84 0.83
C MET A 342 -10.28 21.24 1.26
N ASP A 343 -9.59 22.27 0.74
CA ASP A 343 -9.75 23.67 1.17
C ASP A 343 -9.75 23.87 2.70
N GLY A 344 -8.91 23.09 3.39
CA GLY A 344 -8.74 23.12 4.85
C GLY A 344 -9.73 22.27 5.64
N GLY A 345 -10.79 21.77 5.04
CA GLY A 345 -11.73 20.81 5.62
C GLY A 345 -11.22 19.38 5.39
N ASP A 346 -11.40 18.55 6.40
CA ASP A 346 -10.97 17.16 6.32
C ASP A 346 -11.84 16.37 5.34
N HIS A 347 -11.20 15.53 4.53
CA HIS A 347 -11.83 14.88 3.38
C HIS A 347 -11.20 13.54 3.02
N MET A 348 -11.98 12.72 2.33
CA MET A 348 -11.53 11.43 1.77
C MET A 348 -11.98 11.33 0.32
N TRP A 349 -11.06 10.89 -0.55
CA TRP A 349 -11.27 10.79 -1.99
C TRP A 349 -10.44 9.63 -2.56
N ASN A 350 -10.38 9.50 -3.88
CA ASN A 350 -9.60 8.46 -4.54
C ASN A 350 -8.51 9.06 -5.45
N VAL A 351 -7.39 8.37 -5.53
CA VAL A 351 -6.42 8.49 -6.61
C VAL A 351 -6.60 7.32 -7.55
N VAL A 352 -6.87 7.59 -8.82
CA VAL A 352 -7.11 6.57 -9.84
C VAL A 352 -5.97 6.54 -10.83
N ALA A 353 -5.33 5.39 -10.97
CA ALA A 353 -4.37 5.14 -12.02
C ALA A 353 -5.09 4.65 -13.28
N ILE A 354 -4.90 5.33 -14.42
CA ILE A 354 -5.42 4.95 -15.72
C ILE A 354 -4.50 5.50 -16.82
N GLY A 355 -4.21 4.71 -17.83
CA GLY A 355 -3.33 5.12 -18.93
C GLY A 355 -1.90 5.44 -18.47
N GLY A 356 -1.41 4.79 -17.42
CA GLY A 356 -0.06 4.98 -16.86
C GLY A 356 0.14 6.26 -16.04
N ARG A 357 -0.92 6.98 -15.70
CA ARG A 357 -0.89 8.21 -14.88
C ARG A 357 -1.94 8.17 -13.79
N ASN A 358 -1.74 8.97 -12.75
CA ASN A 358 -2.66 9.08 -11.62
C ASN A 358 -3.51 10.35 -11.72
N TYR A 359 -4.76 10.25 -11.30
CA TYR A 359 -5.75 11.32 -11.38
C TYR A 359 -6.57 11.36 -10.10
N LEU A 360 -7.03 12.55 -9.72
CA LEU A 360 -7.98 12.72 -8.63
C LEU A 360 -9.38 12.29 -9.09
N VAL A 361 -10.05 11.54 -8.22
CA VAL A 361 -11.49 11.26 -8.32
C VAL A 361 -12.13 11.56 -6.96
N ASP A 362 -13.03 12.52 -6.94
CA ASP A 362 -13.79 12.91 -5.76
C ASP A 362 -15.29 12.80 -6.03
N VAL A 363 -15.83 11.60 -5.83
CA VAL A 363 -17.24 11.30 -6.13
C VAL A 363 -18.19 12.11 -5.25
N THR A 364 -17.80 12.42 -4.00
CA THR A 364 -18.58 13.29 -3.10
C THR A 364 -18.85 14.65 -3.74
N ASN A 365 -17.82 15.26 -4.30
CA ASN A 365 -17.91 16.60 -4.90
C ASN A 365 -18.30 16.57 -6.39
N CYS A 366 -18.46 15.38 -6.98
CA CYS A 366 -19.15 15.20 -8.25
C CYS A 366 -20.67 15.19 -8.11
N ASP A 367 -21.20 15.01 -6.90
CA ASP A 367 -22.64 14.99 -6.63
C ASP A 367 -23.28 16.38 -6.69
N THR A 368 -24.60 16.44 -6.83
CA THR A 368 -25.38 17.69 -6.91
C THR A 368 -25.28 18.52 -5.63
N GLY A 369 -24.98 19.80 -5.75
CA GLY A 369 -24.85 20.71 -4.63
C GLY A 369 -23.47 20.76 -3.98
N SER A 370 -22.51 20.03 -4.50
CA SER A 370 -21.12 20.03 -4.07
C SER A 370 -20.33 21.27 -4.54
N ILE A 371 -19.11 21.40 -4.08
CA ILE A 371 -18.19 22.47 -4.47
C ILE A 371 -17.81 22.31 -5.94
N GLY A 372 -17.97 23.37 -6.73
CA GLY A 372 -17.61 23.40 -8.13
C GLY A 372 -18.74 23.01 -9.07
N THR A 373 -18.41 22.65 -10.30
CA THR A 373 -19.34 22.11 -11.28
C THR A 373 -19.40 20.60 -11.11
N PRO A 374 -20.59 20.01 -11.02
CA PRO A 374 -20.73 18.56 -11.00
C PRO A 374 -19.84 17.88 -12.06
N ASP A 375 -19.26 16.74 -11.72
CA ASP A 375 -18.40 15.91 -12.58
C ASP A 375 -17.02 16.45 -12.93
N ARG A 376 -16.65 17.66 -12.55
CA ARG A 376 -15.32 18.20 -12.83
C ARG A 376 -14.22 17.68 -11.90
N LEU A 377 -14.57 17.11 -10.77
CA LEU A 377 -13.60 16.48 -9.85
C LEU A 377 -13.46 14.97 -10.11
N PHE A 378 -13.61 14.60 -11.37
CA PHE A 378 -13.49 13.23 -11.85
C PHE A 378 -12.34 13.10 -12.86
N LEU A 379 -11.37 12.27 -12.52
CA LEU A 379 -10.14 12.05 -13.29
C LEU A 379 -9.40 13.38 -13.60
N CYS A 380 -9.35 14.25 -12.59
CA CYS A 380 -8.67 15.54 -12.68
C CYS A 380 -7.17 15.41 -12.55
N GLY A 381 -6.44 16.26 -13.29
CA GLY A 381 -5.04 16.53 -13.04
C GLY A 381 -4.83 17.65 -12.03
N ALA A 382 -3.59 17.83 -11.56
CA ALA A 382 -3.17 18.94 -10.72
C ALA A 382 -2.27 19.91 -11.47
N ALA A 383 -2.55 21.22 -11.33
CA ALA A 383 -1.76 22.25 -12.00
C ALA A 383 -0.34 22.38 -11.44
N GLU A 384 -0.19 22.17 -10.13
CA GLU A 384 1.09 22.12 -9.42
C GLU A 384 1.14 20.83 -8.62
N ASN A 385 2.20 20.09 -8.82
CA ASN A 385 2.37 18.77 -8.23
C ASN A 385 3.59 18.81 -7.30
N GLU A 386 3.45 19.49 -6.18
CA GLU A 386 4.42 19.29 -5.11
C GLU A 386 4.32 17.85 -4.63
N VAL A 387 5.40 17.12 -4.86
CA VAL A 387 5.54 15.67 -4.62
C VAL A 387 5.23 15.27 -3.17
N SER A 388 5.03 16.24 -2.28
CA SER A 388 5.01 15.91 -0.88
C SER A 388 3.63 15.81 -0.25
N LYS A 389 2.73 16.76 -0.43
CA LYS A 389 1.48 16.72 0.35
C LYS A 389 0.33 17.51 -0.27
N LYS A 390 0.60 18.58 -1.02
CA LYS A 390 -0.41 19.57 -1.39
C LYS A 390 -0.43 19.82 -2.89
N TYR A 391 -1.62 19.87 -3.45
CA TYR A 391 -1.80 20.17 -4.87
C TYR A 391 -3.09 20.95 -5.12
N THR A 392 -3.12 21.70 -6.20
CA THR A 392 -4.26 22.49 -6.60
C THR A 392 -4.87 21.90 -7.86
N VAL A 393 -6.15 21.57 -7.80
CA VAL A 393 -6.93 21.19 -8.97
C VAL A 393 -7.44 22.45 -9.64
N ALA A 394 -7.06 22.66 -10.90
CA ALA A 394 -7.39 23.87 -11.67
C ALA A 394 -8.85 23.82 -12.14
N LEU A 395 -9.77 24.23 -11.28
CA LEU A 395 -11.19 24.41 -11.59
C LEU A 395 -11.62 25.83 -11.20
N GLY A 396 -11.43 26.77 -12.09
CA GLY A 396 -11.81 28.17 -11.84
C GLY A 396 -10.95 28.84 -10.76
N LYS A 397 -11.41 28.85 -9.51
CA LYS A 397 -10.65 29.42 -8.37
C LYS A 397 -9.50 28.54 -7.89
N GLY A 398 -9.38 27.31 -8.38
CA GLY A 398 -8.54 26.27 -7.80
C GLY A 398 -9.12 25.71 -6.51
N ILE A 399 -9.10 24.39 -6.37
CA ILE A 399 -9.46 23.66 -5.15
C ILE A 399 -8.19 23.01 -4.64
N VAL A 400 -7.86 23.25 -3.37
CA VAL A 400 -6.63 22.75 -2.77
C VAL A 400 -6.90 21.45 -2.03
N TYR A 401 -6.18 20.40 -2.43
CA TYR A 401 -6.13 19.13 -1.72
C TYR A 401 -4.78 19.00 -1.03
N GLU A 402 -4.76 18.41 0.15
CA GLU A 402 -3.56 18.16 0.94
C GLU A 402 -3.67 16.76 1.56
N TYR A 403 -2.74 15.86 1.23
CA TYR A 403 -2.70 14.53 1.84
C TYR A 403 -2.34 14.62 3.33
N ASP A 404 -2.96 13.80 4.16
CA ASP A 404 -2.53 13.64 5.54
C ASP A 404 -1.25 12.80 5.66
N GLU A 405 -0.66 12.79 6.86
CA GLU A 405 0.58 12.07 7.11
C GLU A 405 0.45 10.58 6.84
N LYS A 406 -0.70 9.98 7.15
CA LYS A 406 -0.95 8.56 6.96
C LYS A 406 -1.04 8.16 5.50
N THR A 407 -1.69 8.96 4.69
CA THR A 407 -1.68 8.78 3.23
C THR A 407 -0.26 8.82 2.69
N VAL A 408 0.54 9.84 3.09
CA VAL A 408 1.94 9.98 2.66
C VAL A 408 2.81 8.82 3.16
N GLU A 409 2.55 8.30 4.34
CA GLU A 409 3.25 7.14 4.87
C GLU A 409 2.86 5.81 4.22
N SER A 410 1.63 5.70 3.74
CA SER A 410 1.07 4.46 3.19
C SER A 410 1.40 4.24 1.73
N TYR A 411 1.64 5.30 0.96
CA TYR A 411 1.86 5.23 -0.48
C TYR A 411 3.24 5.78 -0.88
N ALA A 412 3.81 5.22 -1.93
CA ALA A 412 5.01 5.78 -2.53
C ALA A 412 4.71 7.15 -3.19
N PRO A 413 5.66 8.10 -3.19
CA PRO A 413 5.45 9.44 -3.71
C PRO A 413 4.95 9.47 -5.17
N GLU A 414 5.45 8.59 -6.02
CA GLU A 414 5.04 8.47 -7.43
C GLU A 414 3.57 8.04 -7.58
N HIS A 415 3.03 7.30 -6.63
CA HIS A 415 1.62 6.90 -6.61
C HIS A 415 0.69 8.07 -6.28
N LEU A 416 1.14 8.97 -5.42
CA LEU A 416 0.40 10.17 -5.03
C LEU A 416 0.56 11.33 -6.02
N LYS A 417 1.52 11.22 -6.95
CA LYS A 417 1.78 12.24 -7.97
C LYS A 417 0.72 12.19 -9.06
N LEU A 418 -0.09 13.25 -9.17
CA LEU A 418 -1.13 13.36 -10.19
C LEU A 418 -0.57 13.82 -11.55
N SER A 419 -1.25 13.45 -12.61
CA SER A 419 -1.06 14.03 -13.95
C SER A 419 -1.23 15.56 -13.90
N PRO A 420 -0.44 16.33 -14.63
CA PRO A 420 -0.62 17.80 -14.70
C PRO A 420 -1.89 18.19 -15.46
N VAL A 421 -2.50 17.28 -16.21
CA VAL A 421 -3.71 17.52 -17.00
C VAL A 421 -4.78 16.47 -16.67
N ALA A 422 -6.04 16.80 -16.85
CA ALA A 422 -7.15 15.86 -16.69
C ALA A 422 -7.04 14.69 -17.70
N TYR A 423 -7.61 13.57 -17.36
CA TYR A 423 -7.72 12.42 -18.27
C TYR A 423 -8.63 12.77 -19.45
N ASP A 424 -8.16 12.50 -20.64
CA ASP A 424 -8.94 12.60 -21.88
C ASP A 424 -9.18 11.19 -22.44
N PRO A 425 -10.41 10.67 -22.43
CA PRO A 425 -10.71 9.35 -22.98
C PRO A 425 -10.53 9.26 -24.50
N ASN A 426 -10.48 10.39 -25.19
CA ASN A 426 -10.25 10.47 -26.63
C ASN A 426 -8.79 10.76 -26.97
N ALA A 427 -7.95 11.06 -25.96
CA ALA A 427 -6.53 11.17 -26.20
C ALA A 427 -6.03 9.82 -26.72
N VAL A 428 -5.35 9.84 -27.85
CA VAL A 428 -4.61 8.67 -28.31
C VAL A 428 -3.67 8.29 -27.15
N SER A 429 -3.86 7.11 -26.59
CA SER A 429 -3.01 6.66 -25.50
C SER A 429 -1.57 6.77 -25.98
N ALA A 430 -0.74 7.53 -25.26
CA ALA A 430 0.65 7.65 -25.64
C ALA A 430 1.23 6.24 -25.81
N PRO A 431 1.93 5.96 -26.91
CA PRO A 431 2.39 4.62 -27.23
C PRO A 431 3.35 4.10 -26.17
N SER A 432 3.34 2.81 -25.95
CA SER A 432 4.32 2.16 -25.08
C SER A 432 5.64 1.93 -25.80
N VAL A 433 6.74 1.96 -25.04
CA VAL A 433 8.05 1.50 -25.51
C VAL A 433 8.45 0.32 -24.64
N SER A 434 8.68 -0.85 -25.23
CA SER A 434 9.02 -2.07 -24.51
C SER A 434 10.19 -2.80 -25.12
N GLY A 435 10.89 -3.64 -24.33
CA GLY A 435 12.03 -4.39 -24.81
C GLY A 435 12.50 -5.45 -23.82
N LYS A 436 13.67 -6.05 -24.13
CA LYS A 436 14.32 -7.06 -23.32
C LYS A 436 15.79 -6.70 -23.06
N VAL A 437 16.22 -6.94 -21.83
CA VAL A 437 17.62 -6.83 -21.42
C VAL A 437 18.13 -8.21 -20.98
N LYS A 438 19.32 -8.55 -21.41
CA LYS A 438 20.07 -9.73 -20.98
C LYS A 438 21.32 -9.28 -20.23
N SER A 439 21.51 -9.71 -19.00
CA SER A 439 22.62 -9.26 -18.15
C SER A 439 23.02 -10.33 -17.14
N TYR A 440 24.24 -10.26 -16.65
CA TYR A 440 24.71 -11.06 -15.53
C TYR A 440 24.24 -10.52 -14.18
N ASN A 441 24.34 -11.33 -13.12
CA ASN A 441 24.00 -11.00 -11.75
C ASN A 441 22.56 -10.46 -11.58
N PRO A 442 21.56 -11.34 -11.59
CA PRO A 442 20.16 -10.94 -11.46
C PRO A 442 19.81 -10.29 -10.09
N ASN A 443 20.71 -10.38 -9.10
CA ASN A 443 20.51 -9.77 -7.78
C ASN A 443 20.68 -8.23 -7.79
N ASN A 444 21.20 -7.65 -8.87
CA ASN A 444 21.33 -6.22 -9.05
C ASN A 444 20.23 -5.69 -10.00
N PRO A 445 19.66 -4.50 -9.72
CA PRO A 445 18.66 -3.89 -10.59
C PRO A 445 19.24 -3.48 -11.94
N VAL A 446 18.39 -3.43 -12.96
CA VAL A 446 18.70 -2.78 -14.24
C VAL A 446 17.88 -1.51 -14.35
N THR A 447 18.54 -0.39 -14.59
CA THR A 447 17.86 0.89 -14.83
C THR A 447 17.79 1.15 -16.32
N VAL A 448 16.58 1.47 -16.81
CA VAL A 448 16.33 1.80 -18.22
C VAL A 448 15.76 3.22 -18.26
N ARG A 449 16.34 4.07 -19.11
CA ARG A 449 15.97 5.49 -19.26
C ARG A 449 15.66 5.83 -20.69
N LEU A 450 14.68 6.72 -20.90
CA LEU A 450 14.50 7.44 -22.15
C LEU A 450 14.88 8.90 -21.93
N ILE A 451 15.81 9.41 -22.73
CA ILE A 451 16.29 10.78 -22.74
C ILE A 451 15.85 11.41 -24.05
N GLU A 452 15.09 12.49 -24.00
CA GLU A 452 14.66 13.18 -25.22
C GLU A 452 15.86 13.74 -25.98
N GLN A 453 15.90 13.56 -27.29
CA GLN A 453 17.04 13.95 -28.10
C GLN A 453 17.26 15.46 -28.05
N GLY A 454 18.49 15.87 -27.75
CA GLY A 454 18.83 17.28 -27.54
C GLY A 454 18.66 17.78 -26.13
N HIS A 455 18.15 16.94 -25.21
CA HIS A 455 18.06 17.22 -23.79
C HIS A 455 19.03 16.33 -23.01
N HIS A 456 19.38 16.75 -21.77
CA HIS A 456 20.25 15.97 -20.86
C HIS A 456 19.45 15.37 -19.69
N GLU A 457 18.21 15.78 -19.53
CA GLU A 457 17.35 15.31 -18.46
C GLU A 457 16.64 14.01 -18.85
N VAL A 458 16.47 13.13 -17.87
CA VAL A 458 15.76 11.87 -18.04
C VAL A 458 14.26 12.17 -18.17
N ALA A 459 13.69 11.84 -19.33
CA ALA A 459 12.25 12.02 -19.58
C ALA A 459 11.42 10.89 -18.95
N TYR A 460 11.91 9.65 -19.06
CA TYR A 460 11.26 8.46 -18.48
C TYR A 460 12.31 7.53 -17.91
N GLU A 461 12.01 6.93 -16.75
CA GLU A 461 12.86 5.92 -16.12
C GLU A 461 12.00 4.75 -15.65
N THR A 462 12.51 3.54 -15.82
CA THR A 462 11.96 2.33 -15.24
C THR A 462 13.09 1.46 -14.70
N THR A 463 12.82 0.72 -13.64
CA THR A 463 13.78 -0.20 -13.04
C THR A 463 13.24 -1.61 -13.16
N ILE A 464 14.09 -2.52 -13.62
CA ILE A 464 13.83 -3.95 -13.54
C ILE A 464 14.36 -4.41 -12.19
N ASP A 465 13.45 -4.87 -11.33
CA ASP A 465 13.78 -5.26 -9.97
C ASP A 465 14.72 -6.47 -9.91
N PRO A 466 15.57 -6.51 -8.87
CA PRO A 466 16.42 -7.67 -8.62
C PRO A 466 15.58 -8.95 -8.46
N THR A 467 16.14 -10.04 -8.97
CA THR A 467 15.59 -11.39 -8.76
C THR A 467 16.67 -12.30 -8.19
N THR A 468 16.30 -13.22 -7.29
CA THR A 468 17.26 -14.16 -6.73
C THR A 468 17.81 -15.10 -7.79
N GLY A 469 19.12 -15.38 -7.75
CA GLY A 469 19.79 -16.33 -8.63
C GLY A 469 21.16 -15.89 -9.06
N SER A 470 21.78 -16.66 -9.96
CA SER A 470 23.10 -16.39 -10.51
C SER A 470 23.13 -16.56 -12.03
N GLY A 471 24.23 -16.11 -12.63
CA GLY A 471 24.47 -16.20 -14.08
C GLY A 471 23.75 -15.11 -14.87
N GLN A 472 23.51 -15.38 -16.15
CA GLN A 472 22.91 -14.44 -17.08
C GLN A 472 21.37 -14.66 -17.15
N LYS A 473 20.60 -13.58 -17.07
CA LYS A 473 19.13 -13.59 -17.14
C LYS A 473 18.61 -12.64 -18.21
N GLU A 474 17.48 -13.02 -18.81
CA GLU A 474 16.68 -12.16 -19.68
C GLU A 474 15.51 -11.61 -18.88
N GLN A 475 15.31 -10.29 -18.97
CA GLN A 475 14.28 -9.57 -18.23
C GLN A 475 13.60 -8.57 -19.17
N ASN A 476 12.30 -8.34 -18.99
CA ASN A 476 11.53 -7.39 -19.78
C ASN A 476 11.52 -6.02 -19.10
N PHE A 477 11.40 -4.97 -19.91
CA PHE A 477 11.08 -3.61 -19.45
C PHE A 477 9.96 -3.02 -20.30
N SER A 478 9.24 -2.05 -19.74
CA SER A 478 8.21 -1.32 -20.46
C SER A 478 8.03 0.09 -19.90
N PHE A 479 7.85 1.04 -20.80
CA PHE A 479 7.31 2.37 -20.52
C PHE A 479 5.90 2.38 -21.05
N PRO A 480 4.87 2.39 -20.21
CA PRO A 480 3.48 2.18 -20.64
C PRO A 480 2.90 3.34 -21.46
N ALA A 481 3.47 4.55 -21.30
CA ALA A 481 3.02 5.74 -22.02
C ALA A 481 4.20 6.70 -22.22
N VAL A 482 4.63 6.87 -23.47
CA VAL A 482 5.72 7.75 -23.88
C VAL A 482 5.18 8.79 -24.84
N ALA A 483 5.36 10.07 -24.58
CA ALA A 483 4.94 11.13 -25.49
C ALA A 483 5.61 11.00 -26.86
N ALA A 484 4.96 11.46 -27.91
CA ALA A 484 5.56 11.51 -29.23
C ALA A 484 6.83 12.38 -29.20
N GLY A 485 7.90 11.87 -29.77
CA GLY A 485 9.22 12.49 -29.73
C GLY A 485 10.31 11.55 -30.19
N THR A 486 11.55 12.03 -30.18
CA THR A 486 12.73 11.20 -30.47
C THR A 486 13.55 11.03 -29.18
N TYR A 487 13.83 9.80 -28.83
CA TYR A 487 14.48 9.46 -27.54
C TYR A 487 15.72 8.61 -27.75
N ASP A 488 16.69 8.80 -26.88
CA ASP A 488 17.80 7.88 -26.68
C ASP A 488 17.46 6.95 -25.49
N LEU A 489 17.49 5.64 -25.71
CA LEU A 489 17.34 4.63 -24.67
C LEU A 489 18.70 4.33 -24.05
N VAL A 490 18.82 4.50 -22.75
CA VAL A 490 20.04 4.22 -21.98
C VAL A 490 19.75 3.15 -20.95
N VAL A 491 20.52 2.06 -21.01
CA VAL A 491 20.40 0.92 -20.09
C VAL A 491 21.66 0.80 -19.27
N THR A 492 21.53 0.83 -17.95
CA THR A 492 22.63 0.74 -17.00
C THR A 492 22.40 -0.36 -15.96
N LYS A 493 23.49 -0.97 -15.51
CA LYS A 493 23.48 -1.95 -14.41
C LYS A 493 24.81 -1.90 -13.69
N PRO A 494 24.88 -1.98 -12.35
CA PRO A 494 26.14 -2.02 -11.62
C PRO A 494 27.07 -3.13 -12.14
N GLY A 495 28.35 -2.80 -12.37
CA GLY A 495 29.36 -3.74 -12.87
C GLY A 495 29.22 -4.11 -14.36
N HIS A 496 28.47 -3.35 -15.14
CA HIS A 496 28.28 -3.55 -16.58
C HIS A 496 28.50 -2.25 -17.36
N LEU A 497 28.94 -2.39 -18.59
CA LEU A 497 28.99 -1.27 -19.53
C LEU A 497 27.59 -0.72 -19.80
N THR A 498 27.51 0.58 -19.99
CA THR A 498 26.28 1.28 -20.40
C THR A 498 25.97 0.94 -21.86
N TYR A 499 24.70 0.63 -22.12
CA TYR A 499 24.19 0.38 -23.46
C TYR A 499 23.25 1.50 -23.89
N THR A 500 23.45 2.05 -25.09
CA THR A 500 22.62 3.15 -25.62
C THR A 500 22.08 2.82 -27.00
N VAL A 501 20.77 3.02 -27.18
CA VAL A 501 20.11 3.01 -28.50
C VAL A 501 19.62 4.43 -28.79
N LYS A 502 20.19 5.08 -29.79
CA LYS A 502 19.88 6.46 -30.14
C LYS A 502 18.77 6.55 -31.18
N GLY A 503 17.97 7.58 -31.06
CA GLY A 503 17.03 8.02 -32.10
C GLY A 503 15.77 7.19 -32.22
N ILE A 504 15.25 6.64 -31.11
CA ILE A 504 13.95 5.96 -31.12
C ILE A 504 12.86 7.00 -31.35
N VAL A 505 12.21 6.92 -32.50
CA VAL A 505 11.10 7.81 -32.86
C VAL A 505 9.79 7.25 -32.34
N VAL A 506 9.23 7.86 -31.34
CA VAL A 506 7.92 7.52 -30.76
C VAL A 506 6.86 8.37 -31.45
N GLY A 507 5.96 7.74 -32.18
CA GLY A 507 4.80 8.36 -32.82
C GLY A 507 3.50 7.90 -32.14
N ASP A 508 2.50 7.52 -32.91
CA ASP A 508 1.19 7.10 -32.40
C ASP A 508 1.09 5.59 -32.09
N ALA A 509 2.09 4.81 -32.52
CA ALA A 509 2.08 3.36 -32.36
C ALA A 509 3.07 2.90 -31.27
N ALA A 510 2.69 1.86 -30.53
CA ALA A 510 3.56 1.21 -29.56
C ALA A 510 4.84 0.66 -30.23
N ILE A 511 5.98 0.82 -29.57
CA ILE A 511 7.27 0.33 -30.00
C ILE A 511 7.65 -0.90 -29.17
N ASP A 512 7.76 -2.03 -29.84
CA ASP A 512 8.27 -3.28 -29.28
C ASP A 512 9.66 -3.57 -29.86
N LEU A 513 10.69 -3.22 -29.09
CA LEU A 513 12.08 -3.41 -29.51
C LEU A 513 12.42 -4.88 -29.78
N THR A 514 11.69 -5.83 -29.19
CA THR A 514 11.91 -7.26 -29.44
C THR A 514 11.57 -7.67 -30.88
N LYS A 515 10.91 -6.82 -31.64
CA LYS A 515 10.57 -7.00 -33.06
C LYS A 515 11.50 -6.24 -34.01
N HIS A 516 12.48 -5.51 -33.49
CA HIS A 516 13.40 -4.72 -34.30
C HIS A 516 14.26 -5.63 -35.21
N SER A 517 14.60 -5.16 -36.41
CA SER A 517 15.40 -5.90 -37.39
C SER A 517 16.84 -6.16 -36.90
N ASN A 518 17.46 -5.18 -36.23
CA ASN A 518 18.78 -5.32 -35.61
C ASN A 518 18.69 -6.23 -34.39
N ALA A 519 19.46 -7.34 -34.40
CA ALA A 519 19.48 -8.32 -33.33
C ALA A 519 19.99 -7.74 -32.00
N ALA A 520 20.89 -6.75 -32.02
CA ALA A 520 21.44 -6.12 -30.83
C ALA A 520 20.43 -5.18 -30.15
N ILE A 521 19.50 -4.58 -30.90
CA ILE A 521 18.38 -3.81 -30.36
C ILE A 521 17.27 -4.74 -29.89
N ARG A 522 17.00 -5.82 -30.64
CA ARG A 522 15.99 -6.82 -30.30
C ARG A 522 16.24 -7.51 -28.95
N MET A 523 17.51 -7.70 -28.60
CA MET A 523 17.95 -8.22 -27.32
C MET A 523 19.14 -7.40 -26.83
N ILE A 524 18.89 -6.41 -25.99
CA ILE A 524 19.92 -5.60 -25.37
C ILE A 524 20.74 -6.48 -24.42
N THR A 525 22.01 -6.72 -24.76
CA THR A 525 22.89 -7.55 -23.93
C THR A 525 23.96 -6.68 -23.29
N LEU A 526 23.88 -6.52 -21.97
CA LEU A 526 24.85 -5.74 -21.22
C LEU A 526 26.15 -6.54 -21.06
N ILE A 527 27.28 -5.91 -21.35
CA ILE A 527 28.61 -6.47 -21.20
C ILE A 527 29.05 -6.30 -19.74
N PRO A 528 29.32 -7.39 -19.01
CA PRO A 528 29.77 -7.32 -17.62
C PRO A 528 31.27 -7.03 -17.52
N GLY A 529 31.69 -6.51 -16.37
CA GLY A 529 33.10 -6.39 -16.03
C GLY A 529 33.62 -4.97 -15.86
N ASP A 530 32.78 -3.93 -16.06
CA ASP A 530 33.11 -2.55 -15.72
C ASP A 530 32.95 -2.34 -14.21
N LEU A 531 33.98 -2.71 -13.45
CA LEU A 531 33.94 -2.72 -11.99
C LEU A 531 34.21 -1.37 -11.35
N ASN A 532 34.84 -0.45 -12.09
CA ASN A 532 35.15 0.91 -11.66
C ASN A 532 34.21 1.95 -12.27
N ASN A 533 33.31 1.53 -13.18
CA ASN A 533 32.33 2.35 -13.87
C ASN A 533 32.97 3.47 -14.70
N ASP A 534 34.11 3.19 -15.37
CA ASP A 534 34.79 4.13 -16.26
C ASP A 534 34.33 4.01 -17.74
N GLY A 535 33.43 3.09 -18.02
CA GLY A 535 32.87 2.85 -19.36
C GLY A 535 33.72 1.92 -20.23
N SER A 536 34.65 1.18 -19.65
CA SER A 536 35.53 0.23 -20.36
C SER A 536 35.79 -1.00 -19.50
N VAL A 537 35.83 -2.18 -20.10
CA VAL A 537 36.30 -3.41 -19.42
C VAL A 537 37.73 -3.64 -19.79
N ASN A 538 38.65 -3.40 -18.87
CA ASN A 538 40.07 -3.35 -19.16
C ASN A 538 40.98 -3.87 -18.00
N THR A 539 42.27 -3.54 -18.04
CA THR A 539 43.26 -3.96 -17.04
C THR A 539 42.95 -3.42 -15.63
N GLN A 540 42.26 -2.27 -15.50
CA GLN A 540 41.93 -1.70 -14.20
C GLN A 540 40.87 -2.57 -13.52
N ASP A 541 39.84 -3.00 -14.24
CA ASP A 541 38.81 -3.90 -13.73
C ASP A 541 39.39 -5.27 -13.37
N TYR A 542 40.29 -5.77 -14.21
CA TYR A 542 41.02 -6.98 -13.91
C TYR A 542 41.80 -6.88 -12.58
N GLN A 543 42.50 -5.76 -12.35
CA GLN A 543 43.21 -5.51 -11.09
C GLN A 543 42.25 -5.41 -9.90
N ILE A 544 41.08 -4.80 -10.07
CA ILE A 544 40.05 -4.78 -9.03
C ILE A 544 39.59 -6.19 -8.69
N LEU A 545 39.22 -6.99 -9.69
CA LEU A 545 38.73 -8.33 -9.48
C LEU A 545 39.76 -9.20 -8.77
N THR A 546 41.04 -9.18 -9.25
CA THR A 546 42.11 -10.03 -8.75
C THR A 546 42.78 -9.53 -7.47
N SER A 547 42.38 -8.37 -6.98
CA SER A 547 42.87 -7.82 -5.71
C SER A 547 42.58 -8.77 -4.54
N PRO A 548 43.53 -8.97 -3.60
CA PRO A 548 43.31 -9.76 -2.38
C PRO A 548 42.13 -9.27 -1.51
N SER A 549 41.69 -8.03 -1.70
CA SER A 549 40.48 -7.49 -1.04
C SER A 549 39.17 -8.01 -1.65
N ASN A 550 39.21 -8.59 -2.85
CA ASN A 550 38.04 -9.07 -3.58
C ASN A 550 38.14 -10.58 -3.91
N TYR A 551 39.18 -11.00 -4.60
CA TYR A 551 39.31 -12.37 -5.06
C TYR A 551 39.39 -13.39 -3.90
N GLY A 552 38.62 -14.47 -4.02
CA GLY A 552 38.50 -15.52 -3.01
C GLY A 552 37.59 -15.13 -1.83
N LYS A 553 36.87 -14.02 -1.94
CA LYS A 553 35.92 -13.54 -0.90
C LYS A 553 34.47 -13.79 -1.28
N SER A 554 33.62 -13.86 -0.26
CA SER A 554 32.18 -13.69 -0.51
C SER A 554 31.89 -12.24 -0.91
N ALA A 555 30.89 -12.03 -1.75
CA ALA A 555 30.47 -10.71 -2.20
C ALA A 555 30.14 -9.75 -1.04
N SER A 556 29.62 -10.28 0.07
CA SER A 556 29.30 -9.50 1.28
C SER A 556 30.54 -8.94 2.00
N LEU A 557 31.70 -9.60 1.87
CA LEU A 557 32.97 -9.24 2.52
C LEU A 557 33.96 -8.55 1.57
N ALA A 558 33.67 -8.51 0.27
CA ALA A 558 34.52 -7.90 -0.74
C ALA A 558 34.53 -6.36 -0.63
N ALA A 559 35.65 -5.75 -0.96
CA ALA A 559 35.75 -4.29 -1.06
C ALA A 559 34.92 -3.73 -2.22
N VAL A 560 34.83 -4.47 -3.33
CA VAL A 560 34.02 -4.12 -4.50
C VAL A 560 33.01 -5.25 -4.76
N LYS A 561 31.79 -5.09 -4.31
CA LYS A 561 30.73 -6.12 -4.38
C LYS A 561 30.34 -6.52 -5.80
N VAL A 562 30.42 -5.61 -6.77
CA VAL A 562 30.09 -5.87 -8.18
C VAL A 562 31.14 -6.76 -8.87
N ALA A 563 32.25 -7.09 -8.21
CA ALA A 563 33.23 -8.09 -8.68
C ALA A 563 32.69 -9.52 -8.61
N ASP A 564 31.60 -9.78 -7.88
CA ASP A 564 30.76 -10.97 -8.03
C ASP A 564 29.91 -10.78 -9.29
N ILE A 565 30.51 -11.02 -10.44
CA ILE A 565 29.95 -10.72 -11.75
C ILE A 565 28.78 -11.65 -12.08
N ASN A 566 28.84 -12.91 -11.67
CA ASN A 566 27.80 -13.90 -11.93
C ASN A 566 26.65 -13.86 -10.88
N GLY A 567 26.86 -13.22 -9.73
CA GLY A 567 25.87 -13.10 -8.67
C GLY A 567 25.67 -14.38 -7.85
N ASP A 568 26.66 -15.28 -7.78
CA ASP A 568 26.57 -16.52 -6.99
C ASP A 568 26.96 -16.31 -5.51
N GLY A 569 27.35 -15.10 -5.13
CA GLY A 569 27.75 -14.70 -3.79
C GLY A 569 29.24 -14.87 -3.50
N SER A 570 30.07 -15.27 -4.46
CA SER A 570 31.50 -15.53 -4.30
C SER A 570 32.32 -14.97 -5.46
N ILE A 571 33.38 -14.23 -5.18
CA ILE A 571 34.28 -13.69 -6.19
C ILE A 571 35.42 -14.72 -6.43
N ASN A 572 35.41 -15.37 -7.58
CA ASN A 572 36.25 -16.50 -7.82
C ASN A 572 36.66 -16.66 -9.33
N THR A 573 37.12 -17.85 -9.71
CA THR A 573 37.55 -18.14 -11.08
C THR A 573 36.42 -17.99 -12.11
N GLN A 574 35.16 -18.14 -11.73
CA GLN A 574 34.04 -17.98 -12.67
C GLN A 574 33.88 -16.50 -13.06
N ASP A 575 33.98 -15.59 -12.12
CA ASP A 575 33.93 -14.13 -12.39
C ASP A 575 35.12 -13.69 -13.22
N TYR A 576 36.30 -14.25 -12.91
CA TYR A 576 37.51 -14.05 -13.69
C TYR A 576 37.32 -14.47 -15.15
N GLN A 577 36.77 -15.66 -15.40
CA GLN A 577 36.51 -16.16 -16.75
C GLN A 577 35.50 -15.30 -17.51
N ILE A 578 34.47 -14.77 -16.81
CA ILE A 578 33.50 -13.87 -17.41
C ILE A 578 34.19 -12.57 -17.81
N LEU A 579 34.91 -11.92 -16.90
CA LEU A 579 35.61 -10.66 -17.19
C LEU A 579 36.60 -10.79 -18.32
N THR A 580 37.44 -11.83 -18.31
CA THR A 580 38.53 -12.03 -19.29
C THR A 580 38.08 -12.66 -20.62
N SER A 581 36.78 -12.94 -20.75
CA SER A 581 36.23 -13.46 -22.01
C SER A 581 36.50 -12.46 -23.16
N PRO A 582 36.90 -12.93 -24.35
CA PRO A 582 37.09 -12.06 -25.52
C PRO A 582 35.84 -11.29 -25.93
N SER A 583 34.68 -11.73 -25.51
CA SER A 583 33.41 -11.05 -25.73
C SER A 583 33.19 -9.85 -24.79
N HIS A 584 33.95 -9.76 -23.69
CA HIS A 584 33.82 -8.76 -22.67
C HIS A 584 35.05 -7.85 -22.51
N TYR A 585 36.24 -8.48 -22.37
CA TYR A 585 37.49 -7.76 -22.17
C TYR A 585 37.88 -6.92 -23.40
N GLY A 586 38.36 -5.72 -23.17
CA GLY A 586 38.68 -4.73 -24.22
C GLY A 586 37.47 -4.08 -24.85
N LYS A 587 36.28 -4.20 -24.25
CA LYS A 587 35.05 -3.54 -24.69
C LYS A 587 34.83 -2.24 -23.94
N SER A 588 34.07 -1.35 -24.56
CA SER A 588 33.60 -0.09 -23.97
C SER A 588 32.12 0.09 -24.23
N ASN A 589 31.54 1.13 -23.62
CA ASN A 589 30.12 1.46 -23.74
C ASN A 589 29.62 1.34 -25.17
N ASP A 590 28.49 0.68 -25.36
CA ASP A 590 27.92 0.39 -26.67
C ASP A 590 26.85 1.43 -27.04
N ILE A 591 26.96 1.96 -28.25
CA ILE A 591 26.03 2.95 -28.79
C ILE A 591 25.55 2.48 -30.15
N LEU A 592 24.27 2.23 -30.27
CA LEU A 592 23.59 1.86 -31.52
C LEU A 592 22.66 2.98 -31.98
N THR A 593 22.33 2.98 -33.25
CA THR A 593 21.26 3.82 -33.80
C THR A 593 20.06 2.94 -34.11
N TYR A 594 18.86 3.42 -33.74
CA TYR A 594 17.57 2.78 -33.97
C TYR A 594 17.21 2.67 -35.44
#